data_d09b092373642bde698322ea9aaacf16
#
_entry.id   d09b092373642bde698322ea9aaacf16
#
_cell.length_a   1.000
_cell.length_b   1.000
_cell.length_c   1.000
_cell.angle_alpha   90.00
_cell.angle_beta   90.00
_cell.angle_gamma   90.00
#
_symmetry.space_group_name_H-M   'P 1'
#
loop_
_entity.id
_entity.type
_entity.pdbx_description
1 polymer ?
#
loop_
_entity_poly.entity_id
_entity_poly.type
_entity_poly.pdbx_seq_one_letter_code
_entity_poly.pdbx_strand_id
1 'polypeptide(L)'
;MRVVVAPLAEFPPGTRRVVSVGGREIGVFRIRERFYAVRNRCPHQGAPLCTGRVFPRIVSEQPGQFALDEAGAPLLVCPWHGWQYDVATGQSYSPGDPRVKSYGVSVESGHELEQGPYVVETYPVTVTERYVVLEA
;
A
#
# COMPACT_ATOMS: atom_id res chain seq x y z
N MET A 1 9.93 -12.10 2.66
CA MET A 1 10.83 -11.76 1.53
C MET A 1 10.83 -10.25 1.35
N ARG A 2 12.00 -9.65 1.29
CA ARG A 2 12.15 -8.20 1.10
C ARG A 2 12.44 -7.92 -0.37
N VAL A 3 11.64 -7.07 -0.99
CA VAL A 3 11.72 -6.78 -2.42
C VAL A 3 11.89 -5.28 -2.62
N VAL A 4 12.88 -4.89 -3.39
CA VAL A 4 13.08 -3.49 -3.77
C VAL A 4 12.07 -3.14 -4.88
N VAL A 5 11.18 -2.18 -4.59
CA VAL A 5 10.12 -1.77 -5.52
C VAL A 5 10.61 -0.71 -6.49
N ALA A 6 11.27 0.33 -5.98
CA ALA A 6 11.73 1.47 -6.78
C ALA A 6 12.67 2.36 -5.95
N PRO A 7 13.50 3.19 -6.59
CA PRO A 7 14.15 4.29 -5.90
C PRO A 7 13.08 5.24 -5.33
N LEU A 8 13.35 5.79 -4.15
CA LEU A 8 12.42 6.73 -3.52
C LEU A 8 12.11 7.93 -4.43
N ALA A 9 13.11 8.40 -5.18
CA ALA A 9 12.96 9.52 -6.11
C ALA A 9 11.95 9.24 -7.24
N GLU A 10 11.70 7.98 -7.57
CA GLU A 10 10.72 7.57 -8.59
C GLU A 10 9.36 7.23 -7.98
N PHE A 11 9.21 7.44 -6.67
CA PHE A 11 7.98 7.10 -5.96
C PHE A 11 7.46 8.30 -5.15
N PRO A 12 7.12 9.42 -5.82
CA PRO A 12 6.61 10.61 -5.13
C PRO A 12 5.24 10.36 -4.49
N PRO A 13 4.79 11.24 -3.59
CA PRO A 13 3.45 11.15 -3.02
C PRO A 13 2.37 11.05 -4.10
N GLY A 14 1.40 10.16 -3.89
CA GLY A 14 0.36 9.87 -4.87
C GLY A 14 0.69 8.75 -5.85
N THR A 15 1.89 8.19 -5.80
CA THR A 15 2.29 7.07 -6.65
C THR A 15 1.75 5.76 -6.10
N ARG A 16 1.29 4.91 -7.02
CA ARG A 16 0.99 3.51 -6.73
C ARG A 16 1.62 2.61 -7.80
N ARG A 17 2.04 1.42 -7.41
CA ARG A 17 2.62 0.45 -8.32
C ARG A 17 2.24 -0.95 -7.88
N VAL A 18 1.81 -1.77 -8.82
CA VAL A 18 1.56 -3.19 -8.58
C VAL A 18 2.80 -3.99 -8.91
N VAL A 19 3.25 -4.82 -7.99
CA VAL A 19 4.40 -5.70 -8.17
C VAL A 19 3.97 -7.15 -7.97
N SER A 20 4.61 -8.07 -8.67
CA SER A 20 4.38 -9.51 -8.52
C SER A 20 5.48 -10.11 -7.65
N VAL A 21 5.08 -10.78 -6.58
CA VAL A 21 6.00 -11.46 -5.65
C VAL A 21 5.46 -12.84 -5.36
N GLY A 22 6.19 -13.88 -5.72
CA GLY A 22 5.80 -15.26 -5.42
C GLY A 22 4.42 -15.64 -5.98
N GLY A 23 4.07 -15.19 -7.18
CA GLY A 23 2.78 -15.44 -7.80
C GLY A 23 1.63 -14.59 -7.27
N ARG A 24 1.92 -13.62 -6.39
CA ARG A 24 0.93 -12.71 -5.83
C ARG A 24 1.16 -11.30 -6.39
N GLU A 25 0.09 -10.62 -6.72
CA GLU A 25 0.14 -9.20 -7.07
C GLU A 25 -0.12 -8.36 -5.83
N ILE A 26 0.78 -7.41 -5.56
CA ILE A 26 0.72 -6.54 -4.40
C ILE A 26 0.82 -5.10 -4.88
N GLY A 27 -0.14 -4.26 -4.48
CA GLY A 27 -0.10 -2.84 -4.77
C GLY A 27 0.63 -2.10 -3.66
N VAL A 28 1.61 -1.30 -4.04
CA VAL A 28 2.37 -0.44 -3.13
C VAL A 28 1.95 1.00 -3.38
N PHE A 29 1.60 1.71 -2.32
CA PHE A 29 1.07 3.07 -2.37
C PHE A 29 1.92 4.01 -1.55
N ARG A 30 2.19 5.18 -2.08
CA ARG A 30 2.65 6.30 -1.26
C ARG A 30 1.54 7.34 -1.18
N ILE A 31 1.06 7.59 0.04
CA ILE A 31 0.02 8.56 0.31
C ILE A 31 0.62 9.59 1.26
N ARG A 32 0.92 10.78 0.73
CA ARG A 32 1.73 11.79 1.42
C ARG A 32 3.11 11.22 1.76
N GLU A 33 3.50 11.19 3.04
CA GLU A 33 4.79 10.67 3.48
C GLU A 33 4.73 9.22 3.96
N ARG A 34 3.57 8.58 3.86
CA ARG A 34 3.36 7.21 4.34
C ARG A 34 3.25 6.23 3.19
N PHE A 35 3.70 5.01 3.44
CA PHE A 35 3.69 3.91 2.49
C PHE A 35 2.79 2.80 2.98
N TYR A 36 2.06 2.20 2.04
CA TYR A 36 1.13 1.10 2.32
C TYR A 36 1.23 0.06 1.23
N ALA A 37 0.96 -1.19 1.56
CA ALA A 37 0.87 -2.25 0.58
C ALA A 37 -0.24 -3.23 0.94
N VAL A 38 -1.04 -3.57 -0.05
CA VAL A 38 -2.10 -4.57 0.08
C VAL A 38 -2.11 -5.47 -1.14
N ARG A 39 -2.62 -6.69 -0.95
CA ARG A 39 -2.79 -7.62 -2.07
C ARG A 39 -3.78 -7.05 -3.07
N ASN A 40 -3.44 -7.17 -4.36
CA ASN A 40 -4.29 -6.66 -5.45
C ASN A 40 -5.41 -7.63 -5.79
N ARG A 41 -6.17 -8.01 -4.77
CA ARG A 41 -7.33 -8.89 -4.94
C ARG A 41 -8.37 -8.60 -3.87
N CYS A 42 -9.53 -8.12 -4.32
CA CYS A 42 -10.65 -7.91 -3.42
C CYS A 42 -11.19 -9.28 -2.95
N PRO A 43 -11.27 -9.54 -1.64
CA PRO A 43 -11.77 -10.82 -1.14
C PRO A 43 -13.24 -11.10 -1.47
N HIS A 44 -14.01 -10.07 -1.85
CA HIS A 44 -15.41 -10.23 -2.24
C HIS A 44 -15.54 -11.07 -3.52
N GLN A 45 -14.94 -10.65 -4.65
CA GLN A 45 -15.03 -11.35 -5.93
C GLN A 45 -13.74 -11.35 -6.75
N GLY A 46 -12.61 -11.01 -6.14
CA GLY A 46 -11.31 -11.09 -6.80
C GLY A 46 -10.98 -9.93 -7.74
N ALA A 47 -11.67 -8.79 -7.59
CA ALA A 47 -11.37 -7.59 -8.38
C ALA A 47 -9.93 -7.08 -8.15
N PRO A 48 -9.33 -6.35 -9.13
CA PRO A 48 -8.03 -5.73 -8.96
C PRO A 48 -8.13 -4.52 -8.02
N LEU A 49 -8.14 -4.79 -6.72
CA LEU A 49 -8.40 -3.82 -5.66
C LEU A 49 -7.50 -2.58 -5.75
N CYS A 50 -6.23 -2.76 -6.10
CA CYS A 50 -5.25 -1.68 -6.11
C CYS A 50 -5.42 -0.70 -7.27
N THR A 51 -6.38 -0.94 -8.17
CA THR A 51 -6.81 0.03 -9.19
C THR A 51 -7.93 0.94 -8.69
N GLY A 52 -8.45 0.67 -7.50
CA GLY A 52 -9.54 1.44 -6.91
C GLY A 52 -9.12 2.82 -6.43
N ARG A 53 -10.10 3.62 -6.06
CA ARG A 53 -9.87 4.97 -5.55
C ARG A 53 -9.47 4.94 -4.08
N VAL A 54 -8.67 5.92 -3.70
CA VAL A 54 -8.24 6.14 -2.32
C VAL A 54 -8.90 7.39 -1.79
N PHE A 55 -9.56 7.27 -0.65
CA PHE A 55 -10.25 8.38 0.01
C PHE A 55 -9.81 8.51 1.46
N PRO A 56 -9.69 9.76 1.98
CA PRO A 56 -9.51 9.95 3.41
C PRO A 56 -10.79 9.52 4.15
N ARG A 57 -10.63 9.12 5.42
CA ARG A 57 -11.77 8.77 6.25
C ARG A 57 -12.60 10.00 6.56
N ILE A 58 -13.91 9.82 6.70
CA ILE A 58 -14.81 10.83 7.20
C ILE A 58 -15.03 10.57 8.68
N VAL A 59 -14.78 11.58 9.52
CA VAL A 59 -15.00 11.53 10.95
C VAL A 59 -16.07 12.54 11.34
N SER A 60 -16.85 12.23 12.37
CA SER A 60 -17.87 13.10 12.90
C SER A 60 -17.78 13.09 14.43
N GLU A 61 -17.54 14.26 15.02
CA GLU A 61 -17.52 14.43 16.49
C GLU A 61 -18.90 14.85 17.03
N GLN A 62 -19.74 15.45 16.17
CA GLN A 62 -21.08 15.90 16.52
C GLN A 62 -22.04 15.61 15.37
N PRO A 63 -23.33 15.36 15.66
CA PRO A 63 -24.34 15.15 14.62
C PRO A 63 -24.38 16.33 13.63
N GLY A 64 -24.33 16.01 12.34
CA GLY A 64 -24.37 17.00 11.28
C GLY A 64 -23.07 17.70 10.96
N GLN A 65 -21.99 17.38 11.69
CA GLN A 65 -20.65 17.90 11.44
C GLN A 65 -19.73 16.78 10.96
N PHE A 66 -19.10 16.97 9.79
CA PHE A 66 -18.22 15.99 9.19
C PHE A 66 -16.90 16.65 8.81
N ALA A 67 -15.81 15.94 9.05
CA ALA A 67 -14.47 16.35 8.65
C ALA A 67 -13.73 15.18 8.03
N LEU A 68 -12.73 15.48 7.18
CA LEU A 68 -11.85 14.46 6.63
C LEU A 68 -10.71 14.19 7.61
N ASP A 69 -10.52 12.92 7.94
CA ASP A 69 -9.36 12.49 8.73
C ASP A 69 -8.18 12.24 7.78
N GLU A 70 -7.44 13.30 7.49
CA GLU A 70 -6.29 13.23 6.61
C GLU A 70 -5.02 12.72 7.30
N ALA A 71 -5.02 12.66 8.63
CA ALA A 71 -3.89 12.16 9.41
C ALA A 71 -3.90 10.64 9.55
N GLY A 72 -5.06 10.01 9.49
CA GLY A 72 -5.22 8.55 9.56
C GLY A 72 -4.98 7.87 8.23
N ALA A 73 -4.95 6.53 8.26
CA ALA A 73 -4.84 5.73 7.05
C ALA A 73 -6.09 5.92 6.18
N PRO A 74 -5.93 6.13 4.87
CA PRO A 74 -7.06 6.28 3.97
C PRO A 74 -7.76 4.95 3.69
N LEU A 75 -8.91 5.04 3.04
CA LEU A 75 -9.69 3.91 2.56
C LEU A 75 -9.42 3.66 1.08
N LEU A 76 -9.22 2.40 0.73
CA LEU A 76 -9.14 1.93 -0.64
C LEU A 76 -10.47 1.31 -1.03
N VAL A 77 -11.08 1.79 -2.12
CA VAL A 77 -12.41 1.39 -2.54
C VAL A 77 -12.31 0.43 -3.72
N CYS A 78 -12.89 -0.76 -3.59
CA CYS A 78 -12.91 -1.76 -4.65
C CYS A 78 -13.63 -1.21 -5.89
N PRO A 79 -13.04 -1.32 -7.10
CA PRO A 79 -13.63 -0.75 -8.31
C PRO A 79 -14.89 -1.46 -8.78
N TRP A 80 -15.16 -2.71 -8.33
CA TRP A 80 -16.33 -3.44 -8.79
C TRP A 80 -17.60 -3.14 -8.01
N HIS A 81 -17.53 -3.20 -6.65
CA HIS A 81 -18.74 -3.08 -5.83
C HIS A 81 -18.63 -2.02 -4.73
N GLY A 82 -17.57 -1.24 -4.72
CA GLY A 82 -17.40 -0.15 -3.77
C GLY A 82 -17.09 -0.58 -2.33
N TRP A 83 -16.68 -1.83 -2.10
CA TRP A 83 -16.25 -2.26 -0.77
C TRP A 83 -15.02 -1.48 -0.34
N GLN A 84 -14.98 -1.08 0.93
CA GLN A 84 -13.95 -0.18 1.46
C GLN A 84 -13.03 -0.92 2.41
N TYR A 85 -11.72 -0.71 2.22
CA TYR A 85 -10.67 -1.33 3.02
C TYR A 85 -9.74 -0.28 3.59
N ASP A 86 -9.38 -0.42 4.87
CA ASP A 86 -8.28 0.34 5.46
C ASP A 86 -6.98 -0.07 4.77
N VAL A 87 -6.30 0.87 4.12
CA VAL A 87 -5.11 0.54 3.33
C VAL A 87 -3.92 0.12 4.22
N ALA A 88 -3.91 0.51 5.48
CA ALA A 88 -2.83 0.14 6.42
C ALA A 88 -3.02 -1.27 6.98
N THR A 89 -4.24 -1.65 7.31
CA THR A 89 -4.53 -2.92 8.00
C THR A 89 -5.19 -3.98 7.12
N GLY A 90 -5.79 -3.56 6.00
CA GLY A 90 -6.59 -4.44 5.14
C GLY A 90 -7.99 -4.73 5.67
N GLN A 91 -8.36 -4.14 6.80
CA GLN A 91 -9.67 -4.34 7.41
C GLN A 91 -10.77 -3.72 6.55
N SER A 92 -11.84 -4.49 6.27
CA SER A 92 -12.98 -3.94 5.56
C SER A 92 -14.00 -3.32 6.51
N TYR A 93 -14.85 -2.46 5.94
CA TYR A 93 -16.04 -1.91 6.61
C TYR A 93 -17.33 -2.48 6.02
N SER A 94 -17.21 -3.58 5.28
CA SER A 94 -18.32 -4.25 4.61
C SER A 94 -18.86 -5.41 5.46
N PRO A 95 -20.11 -5.87 5.20
CA PRO A 95 -20.67 -7.01 5.91
C PRO A 95 -19.82 -8.28 5.78
N GLY A 96 -19.73 -9.05 6.86
CA GLY A 96 -18.93 -10.26 6.89
C GLY A 96 -17.47 -10.07 7.25
N ASP A 97 -17.07 -8.83 7.48
CA ASP A 97 -15.72 -8.46 7.93
C ASP A 97 -14.58 -9.08 7.10
N PRO A 98 -14.65 -9.02 5.75
CA PRO A 98 -13.56 -9.53 4.92
C PRO A 98 -12.31 -8.70 5.10
N ARG A 99 -11.15 -9.33 4.92
CA ARG A 99 -9.87 -8.65 5.01
C ARG A 99 -9.04 -8.91 3.76
N VAL A 100 -8.33 -7.87 3.31
CA VAL A 100 -7.27 -8.02 2.33
C VAL A 100 -5.93 -8.09 3.07
N LYS A 101 -5.01 -8.91 2.60
CA LYS A 101 -3.67 -9.00 3.20
C LYS A 101 -2.93 -7.68 3.03
N SER A 102 -2.42 -7.13 4.13
CA SER A 102 -1.53 -5.96 4.13
C SER A 102 -0.09 -6.40 4.33
N TYR A 103 0.84 -5.56 3.88
CA TYR A 103 2.28 -5.84 3.93
C TYR A 103 3.01 -4.59 4.42
N GLY A 104 4.13 -4.80 5.10
CA GLY A 104 4.99 -3.70 5.52
C GLY A 104 5.76 -3.08 4.35
N VAL A 105 5.96 -1.79 4.39
CA VAL A 105 6.78 -1.04 3.43
C VAL A 105 7.71 -0.13 4.21
N SER A 106 8.98 -0.12 3.83
CA SER A 106 10.00 0.73 4.45
C SER A 106 10.78 1.49 3.38
N VAL A 107 11.49 2.52 3.82
CA VAL A 107 12.45 3.24 2.99
C VAL A 107 13.83 2.94 3.56
N GLU A 108 14.70 2.37 2.74
CA GLU A 108 16.02 1.95 3.17
C GLU A 108 17.09 2.49 2.22
N SER A 109 18.29 2.75 2.77
CA SER A 109 19.43 3.19 1.98
C SER A 109 19.99 2.04 1.15
N GLY A 110 20.57 2.36 -0.01
CA GLY A 110 21.26 1.36 -0.81
C GLY A 110 22.39 0.69 -0.07
N HIS A 111 23.06 1.40 0.85
CA HIS A 111 24.10 0.85 1.69
C HIS A 111 23.59 -0.25 2.62
N GLU A 112 22.44 -0.02 3.28
CA GLU A 112 21.79 -1.04 4.11
C GLU A 112 21.34 -2.25 3.29
N LEU A 113 20.83 -2.02 2.09
CA LEU A 113 20.38 -3.08 1.20
C LEU A 113 21.53 -3.96 0.71
N GLU A 114 22.70 -3.43 0.47
CA GLU A 114 23.86 -4.22 0.06
C GLU A 114 24.37 -5.14 1.17
N GLN A 115 24.08 -4.82 2.43
CA GLN A 115 24.57 -5.60 3.58
C GLN A 115 23.56 -6.64 4.06
N GLY A 116 22.29 -6.50 3.74
CA GLY A 116 21.25 -7.31 4.31
C GLY A 116 20.80 -8.50 3.48
N PRO A 117 19.99 -9.39 4.04
CA PRO A 117 19.29 -10.38 3.24
C PRO A 117 18.10 -9.71 2.54
N TYR A 118 18.19 -9.53 1.23
CA TYR A 118 17.13 -8.99 0.40
C TYR A 118 17.15 -9.63 -0.97
N VAL A 119 16.02 -9.49 -1.68
CA VAL A 119 15.92 -9.96 -3.06
C VAL A 119 15.80 -8.75 -3.97
N VAL A 120 16.77 -8.55 -4.84
CA VAL A 120 16.82 -7.45 -5.81
C VAL A 120 16.53 -8.02 -7.21
N GLU A 121 15.37 -8.60 -7.39
CA GLU A 121 15.00 -9.17 -8.69
C GLU A 121 14.50 -8.11 -9.66
N THR A 122 13.96 -7.02 -9.13
CA THR A 122 13.24 -6.03 -9.92
C THR A 122 14.00 -4.74 -10.13
N TYR A 123 15.04 -4.47 -9.32
CA TYR A 123 15.72 -3.18 -9.39
C TYR A 123 17.18 -3.25 -8.96
N PRO A 124 18.14 -2.70 -9.74
CA PRO A 124 19.53 -2.57 -9.30
C PRO A 124 19.63 -1.53 -8.18
N VAL A 125 20.45 -1.83 -7.18
CA VAL A 125 20.62 -0.99 -5.98
C VAL A 125 21.97 -0.27 -6.05
N THR A 126 21.98 1.04 -5.78
CA THR A 126 23.18 1.83 -5.58
C THR A 126 23.28 2.33 -4.14
N VAL A 127 24.47 2.42 -3.57
CA VAL A 127 24.69 2.78 -2.16
C VAL A 127 24.26 4.21 -1.82
N THR A 128 24.20 5.10 -2.80
CA THR A 128 23.95 6.53 -2.60
C THR A 128 22.48 6.90 -2.61
N GLU A 129 21.58 5.97 -2.99
CA GLU A 129 20.15 6.23 -3.10
C GLU A 129 19.37 5.57 -1.98
N ARG A 130 18.12 6.01 -1.82
CA ARG A 130 17.14 5.35 -0.94
C ARG A 130 16.09 4.66 -1.79
N TYR A 131 15.54 3.58 -1.26
CA TYR A 131 14.62 2.70 -1.97
C TYR A 131 13.37 2.41 -1.16
N VAL A 132 12.28 2.24 -1.87
CA VAL A 132 11.03 1.71 -1.32
C VAL A 132 11.14 0.19 -1.29
N VAL A 133 11.01 -0.42 -0.12
CA VAL A 133 11.18 -1.85 0.11
C VAL A 133 9.89 -2.46 0.63
N LEU A 134 9.43 -3.48 -0.05
CA LEU A 134 8.22 -4.23 0.32
C LEU A 134 8.63 -5.49 1.11
N GLU A 135 7.99 -5.69 2.25
CA GLU A 135 8.06 -6.92 3.03
C GLU A 135 6.91 -7.85 2.63
N ALA A 136 7.19 -8.82 1.83
CA ALA A 136 6.17 -9.73 1.33
C ALA A 136 6.40 -11.19 1.73
#